data_804701110ee155a78dbbc36f9b0a8c76
#
_entry.id   804701110ee155a78dbbc36f9b0a8c76
#
_cell.length_a   1.000
_cell.length_b   1.000
_cell.length_c   1.000
_cell.angle_alpha   90.00
_cell.angle_beta   90.00
_cell.angle_gamma   90.00
#
_symmetry.space_group_name_H-M   'P 1'
#
loop_
_entity.id
_entity.type
_entity.pdbx_description
1 polymer ?
#
loop_
_entity_poly.entity_id
_entity_poly.type
_entity_poly.pdbx_seq_one_letter_code
_entity_poly.pdbx_strand_id
1 'polypeptide(L)'
;MSARRWLPPALWAALILVLTSIPSPPESPGGLPHLDKVVHVFLYAGQGWLVARALRSRRPRTLMIALVVITAFAALDEWHQSFLTRQPDVLDWIADTVGASIGIALASRVRNVEAA
;
A
#
# COMPACT_ATOMS: atom_id res chain seq x y z
N MET A 1 13.04 -10.79 -19.74
CA MET A 1 12.27 -10.29 -18.58
C MET A 1 12.70 -8.89 -18.28
N SER A 2 11.76 -7.99 -18.28
CA SER A 2 12.08 -6.58 -18.12
C SER A 2 11.93 -6.14 -16.67
N ALA A 3 12.97 -5.55 -16.12
CA ALA A 3 12.89 -4.89 -14.82
C ALA A 3 11.92 -3.69 -14.84
N ARG A 4 11.55 -3.24 -16.04
CA ARG A 4 10.62 -2.11 -16.20
C ARG A 4 9.26 -2.35 -15.55
N ARG A 5 8.83 -3.61 -15.48
CA ARG A 5 7.54 -3.92 -14.86
C ARG A 5 7.52 -3.62 -13.37
N TRP A 6 8.69 -3.56 -12.72
CA TRP A 6 8.82 -3.27 -11.31
C TRP A 6 9.00 -1.79 -11.02
N LEU A 7 9.19 -0.97 -12.07
CA LEU A 7 9.37 0.47 -11.90
C LEU A 7 8.12 1.15 -11.30
N PRO A 8 6.89 0.90 -11.80
CA PRO A 8 5.72 1.51 -11.18
C PRO A 8 5.55 1.18 -9.70
N PRO A 9 5.62 -0.08 -9.25
CA PRO A 9 5.52 -0.34 -7.81
C PRO A 9 6.68 0.25 -7.01
N ALA A 10 7.89 0.31 -7.56
CA ALA A 10 9.03 0.93 -6.88
C ALA A 10 8.81 2.44 -6.71
N LEU A 11 8.35 3.12 -7.76
CA LEU A 11 8.08 4.56 -7.69
C LEU A 11 6.92 4.86 -6.73
N TRP A 12 5.89 4.01 -6.72
CA TRP A 12 4.76 4.18 -5.82
C TRP A 12 5.17 3.96 -4.38
N ALA A 13 6.03 2.96 -4.10
CA ALA A 13 6.58 2.75 -2.77
C ALA A 13 7.38 3.97 -2.30
N ALA A 14 8.18 4.55 -3.19
CA ALA A 14 8.93 5.77 -2.88
C ALA A 14 7.97 6.92 -2.55
N LEU A 15 6.89 7.06 -3.31
CA LEU A 15 5.86 8.06 -3.05
C LEU A 15 5.23 7.86 -1.66
N ILE A 16 4.90 6.61 -1.32
CA ILE A 16 4.36 6.29 0.00
C ILE A 16 5.33 6.75 1.08
N LEU A 17 6.61 6.41 0.96
CA LEU A 17 7.62 6.77 1.95
C LEU A 17 7.75 8.29 2.09
N VAL A 18 7.72 9.01 0.97
CA VAL A 18 7.79 10.49 1.00
C VAL A 18 6.58 11.05 1.73
N LEU A 19 5.37 10.60 1.37
CA LEU A 19 4.15 11.14 1.94
C LEU A 19 4.01 10.80 3.43
N THR A 20 4.41 9.59 3.82
CA THR A 20 4.31 9.18 5.22
C THR A 20 5.44 9.72 6.08
N SER A 21 6.51 10.25 5.47
CA SER A 21 7.61 10.90 6.18
C SER A 21 7.32 12.37 6.48
N ILE A 22 6.30 12.96 5.86
CA ILE A 22 5.91 14.33 6.14
C ILE A 22 5.27 14.37 7.53
N PRO A 23 5.74 15.23 8.45
CA PRO A 23 5.11 15.34 9.76
C PRO A 23 3.64 15.69 9.62
N SER A 24 2.80 15.03 10.43
CA SER A 24 1.37 15.34 10.44
C SER A 24 1.17 16.75 10.97
N PRO A 25 0.41 17.62 10.27
CA PRO A 25 0.07 18.92 10.83
C PRO A 25 -0.80 18.72 12.07
N PRO A 26 -0.81 19.71 13.01
CA PRO A 26 -1.74 19.67 14.11
C PRO A 26 -3.16 19.52 13.56
N GLU A 27 -4.00 18.76 14.27
CA GLU A 27 -5.37 18.58 13.85
C GLU A 27 -6.06 19.92 13.66
N SER A 28 -6.56 20.17 12.45
CA SER A 28 -7.34 21.38 12.20
C SER A 28 -8.74 21.20 12.74
N PRO A 29 -9.25 22.16 13.50
CA PRO A 29 -10.66 22.13 13.90
C PRO A 29 -11.53 21.96 12.65
N GLY A 30 -12.42 20.98 12.65
CA GLY A 30 -13.29 20.70 11.52
C GLY A 30 -12.72 19.74 10.49
N GLY A 31 -11.51 19.18 10.71
CA GLY A 31 -10.98 18.11 9.86
C GLY A 31 -11.84 16.86 9.98
N LEU A 32 -11.98 16.11 8.87
CA LEU A 32 -12.74 14.88 8.88
C LEU A 32 -11.97 13.81 9.67
N PRO A 33 -12.62 13.19 10.68
CA PRO A 33 -11.97 12.08 11.38
C PRO A 33 -11.67 10.95 10.42
N HIS A 34 -10.55 10.28 10.61
CA HIS A 34 -10.15 9.10 9.82
C HIS A 34 -9.84 9.38 8.35
N LEU A 35 -9.68 10.64 7.95
CA LEU A 35 -9.25 10.93 6.58
C LEU A 35 -7.89 10.32 6.27
N ASP A 36 -7.00 10.29 7.25
CA ASP A 36 -5.69 9.65 7.12
C ASP A 36 -5.82 8.15 6.82
N LYS A 37 -6.82 7.47 7.40
CA LYS A 37 -7.06 6.04 7.13
C LYS A 37 -7.48 5.82 5.69
N VAL A 38 -8.31 6.70 5.14
CA VAL A 38 -8.73 6.63 3.75
C VAL A 38 -7.53 6.79 2.83
N VAL A 39 -6.63 7.73 3.15
CA VAL A 39 -5.40 7.94 2.38
C VAL A 39 -4.52 6.68 2.42
N HIS A 40 -4.35 6.05 3.59
CA HIS A 40 -3.59 4.82 3.73
C HIS A 40 -4.17 3.69 2.88
N VAL A 41 -5.49 3.49 2.93
CA VAL A 41 -6.16 2.48 2.12
C VAL A 41 -5.88 2.72 0.64
N PHE A 42 -6.01 3.96 0.18
CA PHE A 42 -5.80 4.30 -1.22
C PHE A 42 -4.34 4.07 -1.65
N LEU A 43 -3.39 4.52 -0.87
CA LEU A 43 -1.97 4.36 -1.19
C LEU A 43 -1.57 2.89 -1.29
N TYR A 44 -2.02 2.08 -0.34
CA TYR A 44 -1.67 0.66 -0.32
C TYR A 44 -2.51 -0.15 -1.31
N ALA A 45 -3.72 0.29 -1.66
CA ALA A 45 -4.46 -0.30 -2.77
C ALA A 45 -3.70 -0.10 -4.09
N GLY A 46 -3.15 1.10 -4.31
CA GLY A 46 -2.30 1.36 -5.47
C GLY A 46 -1.07 0.45 -5.48
N GLN A 47 -0.43 0.29 -4.32
CA GLN A 47 0.75 -0.58 -4.21
C GLN A 47 0.40 -2.04 -4.50
N GLY A 48 -0.69 -2.54 -3.91
CA GLY A 48 -1.14 -3.91 -4.15
C GLY A 48 -1.47 -4.17 -5.61
N TRP A 49 -2.17 -3.23 -6.24
CA TRP A 49 -2.48 -3.29 -7.66
C TRP A 49 -1.21 -3.38 -8.52
N LEU A 50 -0.26 -2.47 -8.28
CA LEU A 50 0.96 -2.39 -9.08
C LEU A 50 1.86 -3.60 -8.90
N VAL A 51 1.98 -4.11 -7.67
CA VAL A 51 2.77 -5.32 -7.39
C VAL A 51 2.13 -6.54 -8.04
N ALA A 52 0.81 -6.70 -7.92
CA ALA A 52 0.12 -7.83 -8.53
C ALA A 52 0.28 -7.83 -10.04
N ARG A 53 0.21 -6.66 -10.67
CA ARG A 53 0.44 -6.54 -12.11
C ARG A 53 1.87 -6.87 -12.49
N ALA A 54 2.83 -6.45 -11.69
CA ALA A 54 4.25 -6.72 -11.95
C ALA A 54 4.58 -8.21 -11.84
N LEU A 55 3.95 -8.90 -10.91
CA LEU A 55 4.15 -10.34 -10.72
C LEU A 55 3.64 -11.18 -11.88
N ARG A 56 2.62 -10.71 -12.58
CA ARG A 56 2.01 -11.43 -13.70
C ARG A 56 1.57 -12.85 -13.34
N SER A 57 1.25 -13.08 -12.08
CA SER A 57 0.80 -14.37 -11.58
C SER A 57 -0.54 -14.22 -10.89
N ARG A 58 -1.41 -15.22 -11.04
CA ARG A 58 -2.69 -15.29 -10.35
C ARG A 58 -2.73 -16.42 -9.34
N ARG A 59 -1.58 -17.06 -9.12
CA ARG A 59 -1.51 -18.14 -8.15
C ARG A 59 -1.77 -17.58 -6.75
N PRO A 60 -2.72 -18.14 -6.00
CA PRO A 60 -3.04 -17.62 -4.66
C PRO A 60 -1.82 -17.54 -3.75
N ARG A 61 -0.93 -18.52 -3.85
CA ARG A 61 0.31 -18.52 -3.05
C ARG A 61 1.18 -17.30 -3.37
N THR A 62 1.36 -17.00 -4.66
CA THR A 62 2.18 -15.85 -5.08
C THR A 62 1.56 -14.54 -4.61
N LEU A 63 0.24 -14.41 -4.74
CA LEU A 63 -0.47 -13.21 -4.32
C LEU A 63 -0.44 -13.06 -2.80
N MET A 64 -0.50 -14.17 -2.06
CA MET A 64 -0.39 -14.14 -0.61
C MET A 64 1.00 -13.70 -0.16
N ILE A 65 2.06 -14.17 -0.83
CA ILE A 65 3.43 -13.74 -0.55
C ILE A 65 3.55 -12.24 -0.81
N ALA A 66 2.96 -11.75 -1.90
CA ALA A 66 2.96 -10.32 -2.20
C ALA A 66 2.28 -9.53 -1.08
N LEU A 67 1.14 -9.99 -0.60
CA LEU A 67 0.43 -9.34 0.49
C LEU A 67 1.29 -9.31 1.76
N VAL A 68 1.93 -10.42 2.11
CA VAL A 68 2.81 -10.48 3.28
C VAL A 68 3.96 -9.49 3.14
N VAL A 69 4.58 -9.41 1.97
CA VAL A 69 5.69 -8.47 1.73
C VAL A 69 5.22 -7.02 1.87
N ILE A 70 4.06 -6.69 1.29
CA ILE A 70 3.52 -5.34 1.37
C ILE A 70 3.16 -4.97 2.80
N THR A 71 2.56 -5.89 3.56
CA THR A 71 2.20 -5.61 4.96
C THR A 71 3.43 -5.52 5.86
N ALA A 72 4.49 -6.26 5.56
CA ALA A 72 5.77 -6.12 6.25
C ALA A 72 6.39 -4.74 5.95
N PHE A 73 6.33 -4.29 4.71
CA PHE A 73 6.76 -2.95 4.33
C PHE A 73 5.96 -1.89 5.09
N ALA A 74 4.65 -2.07 5.20
CA ALA A 74 3.78 -1.17 5.95
C ALA A 74 4.17 -1.12 7.44
N ALA A 75 4.50 -2.26 8.02
CA ALA A 75 4.94 -2.32 9.41
C ALA A 75 6.26 -1.58 9.62
N LEU A 76 7.19 -1.74 8.67
CA LEU A 76 8.47 -1.03 8.71
C LEU A 76 8.26 0.47 8.55
N ASP A 77 7.32 0.89 7.71
CA ASP A 77 6.99 2.30 7.53
C ASP A 77 6.42 2.90 8.82
N GLU A 78 5.52 2.18 9.50
CA GLU A 78 5.01 2.60 10.80
C GLU A 78 6.12 2.71 11.84
N TRP A 79 7.04 1.76 11.85
CA TRP A 79 8.18 1.79 12.77
C TRP A 79 9.08 2.98 12.46
N HIS A 80 9.35 3.26 11.17
CA HIS A 80 10.10 4.43 10.74
C HIS A 80 9.44 5.72 11.20
N GLN A 81 8.11 5.80 11.08
CA GLN A 81 7.35 6.98 11.50
C GLN A 81 7.49 7.24 13.01
N SER A 82 7.76 6.20 13.81
CA SER A 82 7.95 6.36 15.24
C SER A 82 9.17 7.21 15.60
N PHE A 83 10.13 7.34 14.70
CA PHE A 83 11.30 8.19 14.87
C PHE A 83 11.07 9.63 14.40
N LEU A 84 9.90 9.89 13.80
CA LEU A 84 9.47 11.21 13.38
C LEU A 84 8.48 11.74 14.42
N THR A 85 7.83 12.83 14.11
CA THR A 85 6.85 13.43 15.04
C THR A 85 5.51 12.72 15.06
N ARG A 86 5.36 11.63 14.30
CA ARG A 86 4.11 10.88 14.20
C ARG A 86 4.06 9.76 15.21
N GLN A 87 2.87 9.54 15.77
CA GLN A 87 2.61 8.40 16.64
C GLN A 87 2.32 7.16 15.79
N PRO A 88 2.98 6.01 16.07
CA PRO A 88 2.60 4.78 15.38
C PRO A 88 1.17 4.41 15.71
N ASP A 89 0.43 3.97 14.70
CA ASP A 89 -0.99 3.65 14.85
C ASP A 89 -1.28 2.32 14.18
N VAL A 90 -1.69 1.35 14.98
CA VAL A 90 -2.04 0.01 14.50
C VAL A 90 -3.18 0.09 13.48
N LEU A 91 -4.10 1.03 13.66
CA LEU A 91 -5.20 1.22 12.71
C LEU A 91 -4.70 1.64 11.33
N ASP A 92 -3.60 2.40 11.25
CA ASP A 92 -2.97 2.74 9.98
C ASP A 92 -2.43 1.49 9.29
N TRP A 93 -1.81 0.59 10.06
CA TRP A 93 -1.31 -0.66 9.52
C TRP A 93 -2.46 -1.56 9.03
N ILE A 94 -3.56 -1.60 9.76
CA ILE A 94 -4.76 -2.35 9.34
C ILE A 94 -5.31 -1.74 8.04
N ALA A 95 -5.39 -0.42 7.94
CA ALA A 95 -5.83 0.26 6.74
C ALA A 95 -4.92 -0.06 5.54
N ASP A 96 -3.61 -0.09 5.77
CA ASP A 96 -2.63 -0.45 4.74
C ASP A 96 -2.86 -1.88 4.23
N THR A 97 -3.11 -2.81 5.16
CA THR A 97 -3.36 -4.22 4.82
C THR A 97 -4.66 -4.37 4.04
N VAL A 98 -5.71 -3.70 4.46
CA VAL A 98 -7.00 -3.70 3.74
C VAL A 98 -6.81 -3.14 2.33
N GLY A 99 -6.11 -2.02 2.23
CA GLY A 99 -5.83 -1.40 0.93
C GLY A 99 -5.08 -2.34 0.00
N ALA A 100 -3.98 -2.91 0.46
CA ALA A 100 -3.17 -3.84 -0.32
C ALA A 100 -4.00 -5.03 -0.79
N SER A 101 -4.83 -5.59 0.07
CA SER A 101 -5.70 -6.71 -0.26
C SER A 101 -6.69 -6.35 -1.38
N ILE A 102 -7.30 -5.17 -1.28
CA ILE A 102 -8.23 -4.68 -2.30
C ILE A 102 -7.50 -4.51 -3.64
N GLY A 103 -6.33 -3.89 -3.64
CA GLY A 103 -5.56 -3.65 -4.86
C GLY A 103 -5.17 -4.95 -5.56
N ILE A 104 -4.68 -5.92 -4.80
CA ILE A 104 -4.30 -7.23 -5.32
C ILE A 104 -5.53 -7.94 -5.91
N ALA A 105 -6.65 -7.93 -5.20
CA ALA A 105 -7.87 -8.59 -5.65
C ALA A 105 -8.41 -7.97 -6.94
N LEU A 106 -8.44 -6.63 -7.02
CA LEU A 106 -8.89 -5.94 -8.22
C LEU A 106 -7.99 -6.22 -9.42
N ALA A 107 -6.68 -6.18 -9.23
CA ALA A 107 -5.73 -6.48 -10.30
C ALA A 107 -5.91 -7.91 -10.81
N SER A 108 -6.13 -8.85 -9.91
CA SER A 108 -6.36 -10.25 -10.24
C SER A 108 -7.64 -10.41 -11.09
N ARG A 109 -8.72 -9.71 -10.73
CA ARG A 109 -9.99 -9.75 -11.47
C ARG A 109 -9.86 -9.17 -12.87
N VAL A 110 -9.17 -8.03 -12.99
CA VAL A 110 -8.97 -7.39 -14.29
C VAL A 110 -8.20 -8.32 -15.22
N ARG A 111 -7.17 -8.99 -14.70
CA ARG A 111 -6.39 -9.94 -15.49
C ARG A 111 -7.23 -11.14 -15.92
N ASN A 112 -8.16 -11.59 -15.09
CA ASN A 112 -9.08 -12.66 -15.46
C ASN A 112 -9.96 -12.24 -16.63
N VAL A 113 -10.46 -11.00 -16.62
CA VAL A 113 -11.27 -10.46 -17.71
C VAL A 113 -10.44 -10.35 -19.00
N GLU A 114 -9.23 -9.85 -18.89
CA GLU A 114 -8.33 -9.74 -20.05
C GLU A 114 -7.95 -11.10 -20.63
N ALA A 115 -7.86 -12.12 -19.80
CA ALA A 115 -7.52 -13.47 -20.22
C ALA A 115 -8.72 -14.21 -20.83
N ALA A 116 -9.93 -13.77 -20.54
CA ALA A 116 -11.14 -14.36 -21.11
C ALA A 116 -11.35 -13.83 -22.53
#